data_2f8f6d45c76c5b4ad947e00635ca8ada
#
_entry.id   2f8f6d45c76c5b4ad947e00635ca8ada
#
_cell.length_a   1.000
_cell.length_b   1.000
_cell.length_c   1.000
_cell.angle_alpha   90.00
_cell.angle_beta   90.00
_cell.angle_gamma   90.00
#
_symmetry.space_group_name_H-M   'P 1'
#
loop_
_entity.id
_entity.type
_entity.pdbx_description
1 polymer ?
#
loop_
_entity_poly.entity_id
_entity_poly.type
_entity_poly.pdbx_seq_one_letter_code
_entity_poly.pdbx_strand_id
1 'polypeptide(L)'
;MKKIVLFLIVITSFLSCSLDDDGPTYTYEVLPVDSYVVPTSFTLGQTYAIKLKYQKPTACHIYQGIYYEKNLNTRTIAIQTAVQNDQACTKEIPPISEVSFNFIASNTGSYIFKFYKGEDAAGQDIFEEVEIPV
;
A
#
# COMPACT_ATOMS: atom_id res chain seq x y z
N MET A 1 -41.22 -63.76 -10.20
CA MET A 1 -41.05 -62.32 -10.59
C MET A 1 -40.32 -61.62 -9.46
N LYS A 2 -38.99 -61.58 -9.53
CA LYS A 2 -38.19 -60.94 -8.53
C LYS A 2 -37.65 -59.62 -9.13
N LYS A 3 -38.19 -58.48 -8.68
CA LYS A 3 -37.65 -57.17 -9.03
C LYS A 3 -36.44 -56.89 -8.17
N ILE A 4 -35.27 -57.04 -8.76
CA ILE A 4 -34.02 -56.62 -8.14
C ILE A 4 -33.92 -55.10 -8.29
N VAL A 5 -34.18 -54.40 -7.21
CA VAL A 5 -33.94 -52.97 -7.13
C VAL A 5 -32.45 -52.82 -6.85
N LEU A 6 -31.72 -52.52 -7.89
CA LEU A 6 -30.30 -52.16 -7.78
C LEU A 6 -30.20 -50.74 -7.18
N PHE A 7 -29.97 -50.68 -5.88
CA PHE A 7 -29.74 -49.43 -5.20
C PHE A 7 -28.29 -48.97 -5.51
N LEU A 8 -28.16 -48.18 -6.55
CA LEU A 8 -26.88 -47.58 -6.90
C LEU A 8 -26.57 -46.48 -5.89
N ILE A 9 -25.82 -46.84 -4.86
CA ILE A 9 -25.27 -45.87 -3.92
C ILE A 9 -24.18 -45.13 -4.64
N VAL A 10 -24.50 -43.95 -5.17
CA VAL A 10 -23.52 -42.99 -5.66
C VAL A 10 -22.87 -42.39 -4.41
N ILE A 11 -21.74 -42.94 -4.00
CA ILE A 11 -20.86 -42.35 -3.03
C ILE A 11 -20.17 -41.17 -3.75
N THR A 12 -20.76 -40.00 -3.67
CA THR A 12 -20.08 -38.76 -4.01
C THR A 12 -19.01 -38.55 -2.96
N SER A 13 -17.81 -38.99 -3.27
CA SER A 13 -16.60 -38.59 -2.53
C SER A 13 -16.44 -37.08 -2.71
N PHE A 14 -16.90 -36.32 -1.73
CA PHE A 14 -16.48 -34.95 -1.59
C PHE A 14 -14.98 -34.98 -1.29
N LEU A 15 -14.18 -34.90 -2.35
CA LEU A 15 -12.80 -34.47 -2.25
C LEU A 15 -12.85 -33.04 -1.69
N SER A 16 -12.88 -32.92 -0.38
CA SER A 16 -12.53 -31.71 0.32
C SER A 16 -11.08 -31.46 -0.02
N CYS A 17 -10.82 -30.65 -1.04
CA CYS A 17 -9.57 -29.97 -1.15
C CYS A 17 -9.52 -29.02 0.05
N SER A 18 -8.91 -29.43 1.14
CA SER A 18 -8.39 -28.52 2.11
C SER A 18 -7.27 -27.78 1.38
N LEU A 19 -7.56 -26.54 0.96
CA LEU A 19 -6.55 -25.58 0.63
C LEU A 19 -5.90 -25.20 1.96
N ASP A 20 -5.02 -26.07 2.44
CA ASP A 20 -4.01 -25.66 3.41
C ASP A 20 -3.14 -24.70 2.63
N ASP A 21 -3.43 -23.40 2.85
CA ASP A 21 -2.66 -22.32 2.30
C ASP A 21 -1.37 -22.21 3.14
N ASP A 22 -0.45 -23.17 2.92
CA ASP A 22 0.89 -23.19 3.53
C ASP A 22 1.80 -22.10 2.93
N GLY A 23 1.18 -21.08 2.31
CA GLY A 23 1.88 -19.93 1.77
C GLY A 23 2.33 -18.96 2.86
N PRO A 24 3.33 -18.11 2.56
CA PRO A 24 3.78 -17.09 3.50
C PRO A 24 2.64 -16.13 3.83
N THR A 25 2.50 -15.79 5.11
CA THR A 25 1.53 -14.81 5.59
C THR A 25 2.13 -13.42 5.62
N TYR A 26 1.34 -12.41 5.28
CA TYR A 26 1.76 -11.01 5.23
C TYR A 26 0.85 -10.13 6.07
N THR A 27 1.46 -9.15 6.74
CA THR A 27 0.74 -8.03 7.35
C THR A 27 1.01 -6.78 6.52
N TYR A 28 -0.04 -6.04 6.19
CA TYR A 28 0.10 -4.80 5.44
C TYR A 28 0.25 -3.62 6.39
N GLU A 29 1.23 -2.78 6.11
CA GLU A 29 1.55 -1.60 6.90
C GLU A 29 1.72 -0.38 6.01
N VAL A 30 1.29 0.76 6.53
CA VAL A 30 1.50 2.06 5.90
C VAL A 30 2.66 2.76 6.61
N LEU A 31 3.69 3.13 5.86
CA LEU A 31 4.86 3.81 6.38
C LEU A 31 4.80 5.32 6.09
N PRO A 32 5.37 6.14 6.99
CA PRO A 32 5.48 7.57 6.77
C PRO A 32 6.44 7.90 5.62
N VAL A 33 6.21 9.06 5.00
CA VAL A 33 7.13 9.69 4.07
C VAL A 33 8.12 10.54 4.87
N ASP A 34 9.41 10.19 4.86
CA ASP A 34 10.43 10.92 5.60
C ASP A 34 10.71 12.28 4.96
N SER A 35 10.92 12.28 3.65
CA SER A 35 11.13 13.48 2.87
C SER A 35 10.56 13.35 1.46
N TYR A 36 10.34 14.48 0.82
CA TYR A 36 9.76 14.55 -0.52
C TYR A 36 10.39 15.68 -1.32
N VAL A 37 10.30 15.57 -2.64
CA VAL A 37 10.66 16.64 -3.58
C VAL A 37 9.44 16.94 -4.44
N VAL A 38 8.95 18.16 -4.31
CA VAL A 38 7.83 18.72 -5.09
C VAL A 38 8.25 20.05 -5.71
N PRO A 39 7.66 20.45 -6.85
CA PRO A 39 7.92 21.78 -7.42
C PRO A 39 7.27 22.87 -6.57
N THR A 40 7.71 24.11 -6.75
CA THR A 40 7.13 25.29 -6.08
C THR A 40 5.81 25.73 -6.71
N SER A 41 5.56 25.35 -7.97
CA SER A 41 4.32 25.59 -8.70
C SER A 41 4.13 24.55 -9.79
N PHE A 42 2.90 24.33 -10.18
CA PHE A 42 2.53 23.49 -11.32
C PHE A 42 2.13 24.36 -12.53
N THR A 43 2.32 23.82 -13.71
CA THR A 43 1.73 24.33 -14.93
C THR A 43 0.63 23.37 -15.38
N LEU A 44 -0.55 23.90 -15.69
CA LEU A 44 -1.69 23.10 -16.10
C LEU A 44 -1.34 22.16 -17.26
N GLY A 45 -1.66 20.88 -17.12
CA GLY A 45 -1.42 19.84 -18.12
C GLY A 45 0.01 19.31 -18.18
N GLN A 46 0.95 19.84 -17.40
CA GLN A 46 2.31 19.34 -17.34
C GLN A 46 2.43 18.19 -16.35
N THR A 47 3.36 17.27 -16.63
CA THR A 47 3.68 16.13 -15.77
C THR A 47 4.90 16.42 -14.91
N TYR A 48 4.80 16.12 -13.64
CA TYR A 48 5.87 16.31 -12.64
C TYR A 48 6.17 15.01 -11.93
N ALA A 49 7.44 14.65 -11.79
CA ALA A 49 7.86 13.54 -10.97
C ALA A 49 7.94 13.98 -9.51
N ILE A 50 7.09 13.43 -8.67
CA ILE A 50 7.11 13.63 -7.22
C ILE A 50 7.95 12.53 -6.62
N LYS A 51 9.04 12.88 -5.94
CA LYS A 51 9.96 11.93 -5.32
C LYS A 51 9.70 11.84 -3.84
N LEU A 52 9.75 10.63 -3.31
CA LEU A 52 9.51 10.32 -1.91
C LEU A 52 10.66 9.49 -1.37
N LYS A 53 11.11 9.79 -0.16
CA LYS A 53 12.04 8.95 0.61
C LYS A 53 11.35 8.43 1.84
N TYR A 54 11.63 7.19 2.21
CA TYR A 54 11.08 6.55 3.38
C TYR A 54 12.06 5.54 3.98
N GLN A 55 11.89 5.26 5.26
CA GLN A 55 12.69 4.31 6.01
C GLN A 55 11.87 3.05 6.27
N LYS A 56 12.39 1.90 5.85
CA LYS A 56 11.82 0.61 6.25
C LYS A 56 12.23 0.31 7.69
N PRO A 57 11.31 -0.09 8.58
CA PRO A 57 11.67 -0.47 9.95
C PRO A 57 12.54 -1.73 10.02
N THR A 58 12.34 -2.68 9.10
CA THR A 58 13.10 -3.92 9.00
C THR A 58 13.30 -4.34 7.56
N ALA A 59 14.20 -5.29 7.32
CA ALA A 59 14.42 -5.89 6.01
C ALA A 59 13.21 -6.71 5.50
N CYS A 60 12.28 -7.09 6.39
CA CYS A 60 11.05 -7.82 6.01
C CYS A 60 9.94 -6.95 5.46
N HIS A 61 10.09 -5.63 5.48
CA HIS A 61 9.15 -4.72 4.84
C HIS A 61 9.38 -4.70 3.33
N ILE A 62 8.40 -5.18 2.59
CA ILE A 62 8.42 -5.25 1.13
C ILE A 62 7.55 -4.12 0.60
N TYR A 63 8.13 -3.26 -0.25
CA TYR A 63 7.40 -2.17 -0.90
C TYR A 63 6.26 -2.73 -1.77
N GLN A 64 5.06 -2.22 -1.59
CA GLN A 64 3.86 -2.60 -2.34
C GLN A 64 3.38 -1.49 -3.29
N GLY A 65 3.64 -0.25 -2.96
CA GLY A 65 3.21 0.88 -3.75
C GLY A 65 3.11 2.16 -2.94
N ILE A 66 2.60 3.18 -3.59
CA ILE A 66 2.29 4.47 -2.97
C ILE A 66 0.78 4.49 -2.70
N TYR A 67 0.40 4.72 -1.43
CA TYR A 67 -0.97 5.08 -1.12
C TYR A 67 -1.23 6.48 -1.68
N TYR A 68 -2.25 6.59 -2.50
CA TYR A 68 -2.60 7.83 -3.17
C TYR A 68 -4.11 8.03 -3.13
N GLU A 69 -4.57 8.96 -2.31
CA GLU A 69 -5.97 9.34 -2.23
C GLU A 69 -6.19 10.72 -2.83
N LYS A 70 -7.23 10.82 -3.64
CA LYS A 70 -7.65 12.05 -4.27
C LYS A 70 -8.97 12.53 -3.67
N ASN A 71 -8.95 13.72 -3.12
CA ASN A 71 -10.15 14.42 -2.65
C ASN A 71 -10.12 15.87 -3.12
N LEU A 72 -10.90 16.19 -4.16
CA LEU A 72 -10.84 17.49 -4.84
C LEU A 72 -9.41 17.83 -5.26
N ASN A 73 -8.85 18.94 -4.78
CA ASN A 73 -7.47 19.34 -5.02
C ASN A 73 -6.47 18.80 -3.97
N THR A 74 -6.94 18.02 -3.00
CA THR A 74 -6.07 17.40 -2.00
C THR A 74 -5.58 16.03 -2.47
N ARG A 75 -4.32 15.72 -2.19
CA ARG A 75 -3.66 14.43 -2.46
C ARG A 75 -3.04 13.93 -1.17
N THR A 76 -3.56 12.83 -0.64
CA THR A 76 -2.98 12.18 0.55
C THR A 76 -2.05 11.06 0.10
N ILE A 77 -0.83 11.07 0.61
CA ILE A 77 0.26 10.22 0.14
C ILE A 77 0.94 9.54 1.33
N ALA A 78 1.12 8.23 1.20
CA ALA A 78 1.85 7.40 2.15
C ALA A 78 2.52 6.23 1.41
N ILE A 79 3.34 5.45 2.08
CA ILE A 79 4.03 4.29 1.52
C ILE A 79 3.32 3.02 1.97
N GLN A 80 2.94 2.16 1.05
CA GLN A 80 2.35 0.86 1.34
C GLN A 80 3.42 -0.21 1.35
N THR A 81 3.45 -1.03 2.40
CA THR A 81 4.35 -2.16 2.55
C THR A 81 3.62 -3.40 3.01
N ALA A 82 4.21 -4.57 2.74
CA ALA A 82 3.82 -5.84 3.30
C ALA A 82 4.99 -6.39 4.13
N VAL A 83 4.70 -6.92 5.30
CA VAL A 83 5.68 -7.59 6.16
C VAL A 83 5.40 -9.07 6.15
N GLN A 84 6.41 -9.87 5.80
CA GLN A 84 6.30 -11.32 5.83
C GLN A 84 6.41 -11.82 7.28
N ASN A 85 5.34 -12.46 7.78
CA ASN A 85 5.24 -12.82 9.19
C ASN A 85 6.07 -14.05 9.57
N ASP A 86 6.32 -14.94 8.62
CA ASP A 86 6.98 -16.24 8.85
C ASP A 86 8.51 -16.17 8.73
N GLN A 87 9.05 -14.99 8.46
CA GLN A 87 10.47 -14.78 8.25
C GLN A 87 11.10 -14.09 9.45
N ALA A 88 12.23 -14.65 9.92
CA ALA A 88 13.04 -13.94 10.90
C ALA A 88 13.68 -12.72 10.24
N CYS A 89 13.35 -11.52 10.73
CA CYS A 89 13.91 -10.28 10.27
C CYS A 89 15.09 -9.88 11.13
N THR A 90 16.17 -9.44 10.49
CA THR A 90 17.28 -8.83 11.22
C THR A 90 16.80 -7.50 11.82
N LYS A 91 17.33 -7.16 13.02
CA LYS A 91 17.06 -5.85 13.64
C LYS A 91 17.82 -4.71 12.95
N GLU A 92 18.59 -5.02 11.94
CA GLU A 92 19.32 -4.04 11.14
C GLU A 92 18.34 -3.21 10.32
N ILE A 93 18.48 -1.89 10.42
CA ILE A 93 17.64 -0.94 9.67
C ILE A 93 18.20 -0.85 8.25
N PRO A 94 17.39 -1.13 7.21
CA PRO A 94 17.82 -1.00 5.83
C PRO A 94 18.15 0.46 5.47
N PRO A 95 18.92 0.69 4.40
CA PRO A 95 19.11 2.03 3.86
C PRO A 95 17.78 2.71 3.49
N ILE A 96 17.78 4.05 3.49
CA ILE A 96 16.62 4.84 3.04
C ILE A 96 16.28 4.46 1.61
N SER A 97 14.99 4.20 1.36
CA SER A 97 14.45 3.89 0.05
C SER A 97 13.87 5.13 -0.61
N GLU A 98 13.98 5.21 -1.93
CA GLU A 98 13.39 6.29 -2.74
C GLU A 98 12.41 5.69 -3.75
N VAL A 99 11.26 6.31 -3.89
CA VAL A 99 10.23 5.99 -4.89
C VAL A 99 9.71 7.30 -5.50
N SER A 100 9.08 7.22 -6.66
CA SER A 100 8.49 8.38 -7.29
C SER A 100 7.19 8.03 -8.02
N PHE A 101 6.33 9.02 -8.21
CA PHE A 101 5.16 8.92 -9.06
C PHE A 101 5.01 10.16 -9.93
N ASN A 102 4.33 10.02 -11.06
CA ASN A 102 4.04 11.13 -11.94
C ASN A 102 2.71 11.77 -11.56
N PHE A 103 2.71 13.09 -11.44
CA PHE A 103 1.54 13.90 -11.17
C PHE A 103 1.29 14.85 -12.33
N ILE A 104 0.02 14.99 -12.73
CA ILE A 104 -0.42 15.95 -13.75
C ILE A 104 -1.39 16.91 -13.09
N ALA A 105 -1.09 18.21 -13.18
CA ALA A 105 -2.01 19.25 -12.75
C ALA A 105 -3.13 19.40 -13.78
N SER A 106 -4.33 18.95 -13.46
CA SER A 106 -5.50 18.96 -14.33
C SER A 106 -6.54 20.02 -13.99
N ASN A 107 -6.40 20.68 -12.85
CA ASN A 107 -7.29 21.73 -12.36
C ASN A 107 -6.51 23.01 -12.09
N THR A 108 -7.16 24.14 -12.26
CA THR A 108 -6.65 25.45 -11.83
C THR A 108 -6.80 25.61 -10.31
N GLY A 109 -6.03 26.53 -9.74
CA GLY A 109 -5.97 26.77 -8.32
C GLY A 109 -4.78 26.06 -7.68
N SER A 110 -4.83 25.86 -6.37
CA SER A 110 -3.75 25.17 -5.64
C SER A 110 -4.07 23.71 -5.42
N TYR A 111 -3.04 22.89 -5.40
CA TYR A 111 -3.11 21.53 -4.87
C TYR A 111 -2.53 21.46 -3.47
N ILE A 112 -3.15 20.69 -2.60
CA ILE A 112 -2.68 20.42 -1.24
C ILE A 112 -2.18 18.97 -1.20
N PHE A 113 -0.87 18.79 -1.02
CA PHE A 113 -0.29 17.48 -0.80
C PHE A 113 -0.17 17.23 0.70
N LYS A 114 -0.75 16.12 1.16
CA LYS A 114 -0.72 15.66 2.55
C LYS A 114 0.17 14.44 2.62
N PHE A 115 1.38 14.59 3.12
CA PHE A 115 2.31 13.48 3.31
C PHE A 115 2.14 12.90 4.70
N TYR A 116 1.86 11.59 4.76
CA TYR A 116 1.72 10.87 6.02
C TYR A 116 3.04 10.86 6.77
N LYS A 117 3.03 11.25 8.05
CA LYS A 117 4.21 11.36 8.90
C LYS A 117 4.20 10.38 10.08
N GLY A 118 3.25 9.46 10.13
CA GLY A 118 3.06 8.52 11.23
C GLY A 118 1.87 8.88 12.10
N GLU A 119 1.86 8.34 13.30
CA GLU A 119 0.81 8.58 14.30
C GLU A 119 1.37 9.35 15.49
N ASP A 120 0.50 10.11 16.16
CA ASP A 120 0.82 10.74 17.45
C ASP A 120 0.68 9.76 18.62
N ALA A 121 0.91 10.22 19.84
CA ALA A 121 0.81 9.40 21.06
C ALA A 121 -0.61 8.87 21.31
N ALA A 122 -1.64 9.49 20.72
CA ALA A 122 -3.04 9.06 20.82
C ALA A 122 -3.47 8.12 19.68
N GLY A 123 -2.54 7.76 18.76
CA GLY A 123 -2.81 6.92 17.60
C GLY A 123 -3.54 7.65 16.46
N GLN A 124 -3.47 8.99 16.44
CA GLN A 124 -4.03 9.81 15.36
C GLN A 124 -2.99 10.03 14.28
N ASP A 125 -3.41 9.88 13.02
CA ASP A 125 -2.56 10.13 11.87
C ASP A 125 -2.07 11.59 11.82
N ILE A 126 -0.76 11.75 11.60
CA ILE A 126 -0.11 13.04 11.41
C ILE A 126 0.23 13.22 9.94
N PHE A 127 -0.06 14.40 9.40
CA PHE A 127 0.27 14.77 8.02
C PHE A 127 1.06 16.07 7.97
N GLU A 128 2.00 16.14 7.03
CA GLU A 128 2.63 17.39 6.61
C GLU A 128 1.95 17.86 5.33
N GLU A 129 1.44 19.09 5.34
CA GLU A 129 0.72 19.67 4.21
C GLU A 129 1.59 20.65 3.44
N VAL A 130 1.56 20.56 2.11
CA VAL A 130 2.22 21.48 1.20
C VAL A 130 1.22 21.95 0.16
N GLU A 131 1.02 23.25 0.07
CA GLU A 131 0.21 23.88 -0.96
C GLU A 131 1.07 24.27 -2.15
N ILE A 132 0.69 23.83 -3.35
CA ILE A 132 1.41 24.08 -4.59
C ILE A 132 0.45 24.73 -5.58
N PRO A 133 0.65 26.01 -5.95
CA PRO A 133 -0.22 26.70 -6.91
C PRO A 133 -0.02 26.19 -8.33
N VAL A 134 -1.08 26.34 -9.13
CA VAL A 134 -1.10 26.07 -10.58
C VAL A 134 -1.13 27.39 -11.36
#